data_8fd290b5b0da7013cc8cda2a503653a6
#
_entry.id   8fd290b5b0da7013cc8cda2a503653a6
#
_cell.length_a   1.000
_cell.length_b   1.000
_cell.length_c   1.000
_cell.angle_alpha   90.00
_cell.angle_beta   90.00
_cell.angle_gamma   90.00
#
_symmetry.space_group_name_H-M   'P 1'
#
loop_
_entity.id
_entity.type
_entity.pdbx_description
1 polymer ?
#
loop_
_entity_poly.entity_id
_entity_poly.type
_entity_poly.pdbx_seq_one_letter_code
_entity_poly.pdbx_strand_id
1 'polypeptide(L)'
;MPATPEMAADTAATAPDQSVGASLEQQLADLQAKHNEVSDAYLRAKAEAENIRRRSEEEIAKARKFAVEGFADSLLPIKDSLEAAIASHAAKPDTPIETVLEGVHATLRQLTSALERNKVIEINPPAGTKFDPHQHQAISMVPADQEANTVVGVLQKGYLIADRVLRPALVTVAAPK
;
A
#
# COMPACT_ATOMS: atom_id res chain seq x y z
N MET A 1 92.47 -64.70 1.73
CA MET A 1 92.23 -63.48 2.47
C MET A 1 91.72 -62.40 1.50
N PRO A 2 90.50 -62.02 1.59
CA PRO A 2 90.15 -60.61 1.32
C PRO A 2 89.11 -60.06 2.32
N ALA A 3 89.29 -58.84 2.61
CA ALA A 3 88.48 -58.00 3.49
C ALA A 3 87.15 -57.63 2.92
N THR A 4 86.14 -57.66 3.77
CA THR A 4 84.76 -57.15 3.50
C THR A 4 84.73 -55.67 3.76
N PRO A 5 84.10 -54.85 2.93
CA PRO A 5 83.75 -53.49 3.29
C PRO A 5 82.34 -53.40 3.91
N GLU A 6 82.35 -52.80 5.04
CA GLU A 6 81.24 -52.43 5.89
C GLU A 6 80.34 -51.34 5.16
N MET A 7 79.06 -51.60 4.97
CA MET A 7 78.11 -50.66 4.46
C MET A 7 77.56 -49.85 5.62
N ALA A 8 77.95 -48.61 5.71
CA ALA A 8 77.30 -47.60 6.56
C ALA A 8 75.90 -47.27 6.06
N ALA A 9 74.91 -47.62 6.85
CA ALA A 9 73.54 -47.20 6.62
C ALA A 9 73.37 -45.74 7.11
N ASP A 10 73.23 -44.83 6.15
CA ASP A 10 72.86 -43.44 6.42
C ASP A 10 71.34 -43.39 6.69
N THR A 11 70.95 -43.40 7.93
CA THR A 11 69.57 -43.08 8.36
C THR A 11 69.43 -41.61 8.46
N ALA A 12 69.14 -40.99 7.36
CA ALA A 12 68.62 -39.62 7.36
C ALA A 12 67.23 -39.61 8.02
N ALA A 13 67.18 -39.28 9.28
CA ALA A 13 65.99 -38.99 10.02
C ALA A 13 65.40 -37.65 9.44
N THR A 14 64.36 -37.78 8.66
CA THR A 14 63.56 -36.63 8.18
C THR A 14 62.94 -35.99 9.40
N ALA A 15 63.44 -34.83 9.81
CA ALA A 15 62.83 -33.99 10.82
C ALA A 15 61.40 -33.58 10.33
N PRO A 16 60.31 -33.71 11.15
CA PRO A 16 59.01 -33.30 10.77
C PRO A 16 59.03 -31.79 10.48
N ASP A 17 58.42 -31.42 9.39
CA ASP A 17 58.36 -30.06 8.85
C ASP A 17 57.64 -29.12 9.83
N GLN A 18 58.38 -28.55 10.77
CA GLN A 18 57.88 -27.55 11.73
C GLN A 18 57.37 -26.28 11.04
N SER A 19 57.76 -26.05 9.79
CA SER A 19 57.34 -24.90 8.99
C SER A 19 55.87 -25.05 8.50
N VAL A 20 55.43 -26.27 8.19
CA VAL A 20 54.04 -26.55 7.78
C VAL A 20 53.08 -26.42 8.96
N GLY A 21 53.47 -26.88 10.15
CA GLY A 21 52.67 -26.74 11.38
C GLY A 21 52.43 -25.26 11.74
N ALA A 22 53.49 -24.47 11.76
CA ALA A 22 53.34 -23.01 12.04
C ALA A 22 52.52 -22.29 11.00
N SER A 23 52.61 -22.66 9.73
CA SER A 23 51.76 -22.10 8.64
C SER A 23 50.27 -22.45 8.81
N LEU A 24 49.96 -23.68 9.23
CA LEU A 24 48.57 -24.12 9.49
C LEU A 24 47.95 -23.44 10.72
N GLU A 25 48.75 -23.30 11.80
CA GLU A 25 48.27 -22.54 12.99
C GLU A 25 47.96 -21.09 12.68
N GLN A 26 48.79 -20.46 11.85
CA GLN A 26 48.55 -19.08 11.43
C GLN A 26 47.29 -18.93 10.55
N GLN A 27 47.07 -19.87 9.63
CA GLN A 27 45.84 -19.89 8.81
C GLN A 27 44.60 -20.13 9.67
N LEU A 28 44.69 -20.96 10.68
CA LEU A 28 43.60 -21.23 11.62
C LEU A 28 43.27 -20.00 12.47
N ALA A 29 44.28 -19.29 12.96
CA ALA A 29 44.12 -18.05 13.69
C ALA A 29 43.47 -16.96 12.83
N ASP A 30 43.94 -16.78 11.56
CA ASP A 30 43.38 -15.85 10.62
C ASP A 30 41.91 -16.18 10.25
N LEU A 31 41.60 -17.47 10.09
CA LEU A 31 40.23 -17.91 9.80
C LEU A 31 39.29 -17.68 11.00
N GLN A 32 39.79 -17.94 12.23
CA GLN A 32 39.04 -17.65 13.44
C GLN A 32 38.78 -16.14 13.61
N ALA A 33 39.79 -15.31 13.33
CA ALA A 33 39.63 -13.86 13.38
C ALA A 33 38.56 -13.39 12.38
N LYS A 34 38.60 -13.85 11.12
CA LYS A 34 37.59 -13.55 10.10
C LYS A 34 36.22 -14.08 10.48
N HIS A 35 36.13 -15.29 11.05
CA HIS A 35 34.85 -15.83 11.50
C HIS A 35 34.24 -14.97 12.61
N ASN A 36 35.04 -14.53 13.58
CA ASN A 36 34.56 -13.64 14.66
C ASN A 36 34.09 -12.30 14.10
N GLU A 37 34.85 -11.68 13.18
CA GLU A 37 34.49 -10.44 12.54
C GLU A 37 33.14 -10.56 11.77
N VAL A 38 32.97 -11.62 10.98
CA VAL A 38 31.70 -11.89 10.26
C VAL A 38 30.57 -12.19 11.23
N SER A 39 30.83 -12.93 12.32
CA SER A 39 29.82 -13.19 13.35
C SER A 39 29.35 -11.93 14.04
N ASP A 40 30.27 -11.03 14.41
CA ASP A 40 29.96 -9.76 15.04
C ASP A 40 29.18 -8.84 14.07
N ALA A 41 29.59 -8.78 12.80
CA ALA A 41 28.89 -8.04 11.76
C ALA A 41 27.47 -8.59 11.55
N TYR A 42 27.31 -9.92 11.51
CA TYR A 42 26.00 -10.57 11.40
C TYR A 42 25.08 -10.25 12.58
N LEU A 43 25.60 -10.35 13.82
CA LEU A 43 24.82 -10.05 15.02
C LEU A 43 24.38 -8.59 15.04
N ARG A 44 25.26 -7.68 14.64
CA ARG A 44 24.93 -6.24 14.52
C ARG A 44 23.86 -6.00 13.46
N ALA A 45 24.04 -6.56 12.26
CA ALA A 45 23.06 -6.43 11.18
C ALA A 45 21.70 -7.02 11.57
N LYS A 46 21.69 -8.17 12.30
CA LYS A 46 20.46 -8.77 12.80
C LYS A 46 19.76 -7.87 13.82
N ALA A 47 20.51 -7.26 14.74
CA ALA A 47 19.95 -6.33 15.72
C ALA A 47 19.38 -5.07 15.05
N GLU A 48 20.08 -4.54 14.06
CA GLU A 48 19.59 -3.40 13.26
C GLU A 48 18.30 -3.75 12.49
N ALA A 49 18.27 -4.91 11.83
CA ALA A 49 17.09 -5.39 11.11
C ALA A 49 15.88 -5.53 12.05
N GLU A 50 16.07 -6.09 13.25
CA GLU A 50 14.99 -6.22 14.23
C GLU A 50 14.51 -4.86 14.75
N ASN A 51 15.41 -3.90 14.97
CA ASN A 51 15.06 -2.55 15.36
C ASN A 51 14.24 -1.82 14.25
N ILE A 52 14.68 -1.97 12.99
CA ILE A 52 13.96 -1.42 11.84
C ILE A 52 12.57 -2.05 11.73
N ARG A 53 12.46 -3.39 11.86
CA ARG A 53 11.18 -4.09 11.82
C ARG A 53 10.22 -3.57 12.88
N ARG A 54 10.66 -3.49 14.12
CA ARG A 54 9.86 -2.99 15.25
C ARG A 54 9.39 -1.56 15.01
N ARG A 55 10.30 -0.68 14.59
CA ARG A 55 9.96 0.71 14.28
C ARG A 55 8.94 0.82 13.15
N SER A 56 9.11 0.03 12.09
CA SER A 56 8.16 0.00 10.97
C SER A 56 6.78 -0.49 11.39
N GLU A 57 6.70 -1.50 12.26
CA GLU A 57 5.44 -1.99 12.82
C GLU A 57 4.72 -0.90 13.65
N GLU A 58 5.46 -0.15 14.47
CA GLU A 58 4.93 0.98 15.23
C GLU A 58 4.43 2.11 14.32
N GLU A 59 5.18 2.45 13.28
CA GLU A 59 4.80 3.46 12.29
C GLU A 59 3.54 3.05 11.50
N ILE A 60 3.47 1.78 11.07
CA ILE A 60 2.27 1.23 10.40
C ILE A 60 1.06 1.26 11.34
N ALA A 61 1.23 0.88 12.61
CA ALA A 61 0.15 0.92 13.58
C ALA A 61 -0.38 2.36 13.81
N LYS A 62 0.53 3.34 13.91
CA LYS A 62 0.17 4.76 13.99
C LYS A 62 -0.54 5.23 12.71
N ALA A 63 0.00 4.92 11.54
CA ALA A 63 -0.61 5.29 10.26
C ALA A 63 -2.03 4.72 10.11
N ARG A 64 -2.25 3.46 10.52
CA ARG A 64 -3.58 2.84 10.50
C ARG A 64 -4.55 3.51 11.48
N LYS A 65 -4.08 3.86 12.69
CA LYS A 65 -4.90 4.50 13.72
C LYS A 65 -5.42 5.87 13.26
N PHE A 66 -4.59 6.63 12.55
CA PHE A 66 -4.91 7.98 12.10
C PHE A 66 -5.23 8.07 10.60
N ALA A 67 -5.40 6.92 9.91
CA ALA A 67 -5.65 6.89 8.47
C ALA A 67 -6.88 7.68 8.02
N VAL A 68 -7.88 7.81 8.89
CA VAL A 68 -9.14 8.51 8.58
C VAL A 68 -9.18 9.96 9.10
N GLU A 69 -8.13 10.43 9.78
CA GLU A 69 -8.10 11.75 10.42
C GLU A 69 -8.32 12.87 9.39
N GLY A 70 -7.54 12.88 8.31
CA GLY A 70 -7.67 13.90 7.26
C GLY A 70 -9.01 13.86 6.54
N PHE A 71 -9.60 12.67 6.37
CA PHE A 71 -10.94 12.54 5.81
C PHE A 71 -11.99 13.08 6.79
N ALA A 72 -11.93 12.69 8.06
CA ALA A 72 -12.85 13.19 9.08
C ALA A 72 -12.79 14.71 9.20
N ASP A 73 -11.59 15.29 9.23
CA ASP A 73 -11.38 16.75 9.28
C ASP A 73 -12.02 17.45 8.08
N SER A 74 -11.93 16.86 6.88
CA SER A 74 -12.54 17.42 5.68
C SER A 74 -14.09 17.39 5.67
N LEU A 75 -14.71 16.57 6.55
CA LEU A 75 -16.17 16.48 6.69
C LEU A 75 -16.75 17.42 7.74
N LEU A 76 -15.95 17.89 8.70
CA LEU A 76 -16.41 18.77 9.79
C LEU A 76 -17.06 20.06 9.27
N PRO A 77 -16.47 20.80 8.29
CA PRO A 77 -17.11 22.02 7.77
C PRO A 77 -18.44 21.76 7.08
N ILE A 78 -18.67 20.56 6.56
CA ILE A 78 -19.93 20.17 5.92
C ILE A 78 -21.00 19.97 6.99
N LYS A 79 -20.64 19.30 8.10
CA LYS A 79 -21.49 19.14 9.26
C LYS A 79 -21.89 20.50 9.83
N ASP A 80 -20.93 21.40 9.99
CA ASP A 80 -21.18 22.75 10.51
C ASP A 80 -22.11 23.55 9.60
N SER A 81 -21.96 23.44 8.28
CA SER A 81 -22.84 24.07 7.29
C SER A 81 -24.27 23.54 7.37
N LEU A 82 -24.45 22.23 7.58
CA LEU A 82 -25.79 21.65 7.76
C LEU A 82 -26.43 22.08 9.06
N GLU A 83 -25.68 22.13 10.17
CA GLU A 83 -26.17 22.61 11.46
C GLU A 83 -26.58 24.08 11.38
N ALA A 84 -25.77 24.92 10.71
CA ALA A 84 -26.10 26.33 10.48
C ALA A 84 -27.38 26.50 9.65
N ALA A 85 -27.57 25.67 8.62
CA ALA A 85 -28.78 25.70 7.78
C ALA A 85 -30.02 25.34 8.60
N ILE A 86 -29.95 24.29 9.43
CA ILE A 86 -31.05 23.88 10.33
C ILE A 86 -31.37 24.99 11.33
N ALA A 87 -30.36 25.56 11.98
CA ALA A 87 -30.54 26.65 12.95
C ALA A 87 -31.14 27.89 12.30
N SER A 88 -30.73 28.26 11.10
CA SER A 88 -31.26 29.38 10.33
C SER A 88 -32.72 29.17 9.99
N HIS A 89 -33.11 27.98 9.54
CA HIS A 89 -34.51 27.66 9.23
C HIS A 89 -35.40 27.65 10.48
N ALA A 90 -34.89 27.13 11.61
CA ALA A 90 -35.60 27.15 12.89
C ALA A 90 -35.84 28.58 13.41
N ALA A 91 -34.88 29.50 13.16
CA ALA A 91 -35.00 30.90 13.55
C ALA A 91 -35.91 31.70 12.63
N LYS A 92 -36.06 31.31 11.35
CA LYS A 92 -36.86 31.96 10.33
C LYS A 92 -37.63 30.92 9.51
N PRO A 93 -38.76 30.38 10.01
CA PRO A 93 -39.52 29.34 9.34
C PRO A 93 -40.11 29.76 7.98
N ASP A 94 -40.35 31.07 7.80
CA ASP A 94 -40.91 31.64 6.57
C ASP A 94 -39.87 31.90 5.45
N THR A 95 -38.63 31.39 5.63
CA THR A 95 -37.58 31.50 4.60
C THR A 95 -38.05 30.83 3.31
N PRO A 96 -37.93 31.49 2.14
CA PRO A 96 -38.28 30.90 0.85
C PRO A 96 -37.52 29.58 0.63
N ILE A 97 -38.22 28.58 0.09
CA ILE A 97 -37.65 27.25 -0.14
C ILE A 97 -36.43 27.31 -1.09
N GLU A 98 -36.43 28.26 -2.03
CA GLU A 98 -35.34 28.50 -2.96
C GLU A 98 -34.01 28.80 -2.22
N THR A 99 -34.07 29.65 -1.17
CA THR A 99 -32.91 30.00 -0.36
C THR A 99 -32.38 28.77 0.42
N VAL A 100 -33.30 27.95 0.92
CA VAL A 100 -32.92 26.69 1.61
C VAL A 100 -32.24 25.74 0.62
N LEU A 101 -32.78 25.59 -0.59
CA LEU A 101 -32.19 24.75 -1.64
C LEU A 101 -30.82 25.24 -2.09
N GLU A 102 -30.61 26.57 -2.20
CA GLU A 102 -29.28 27.12 -2.48
C GLU A 102 -28.26 26.74 -1.43
N GLY A 103 -28.63 26.79 -0.15
CA GLY A 103 -27.78 26.34 0.96
C GLY A 103 -27.43 24.83 0.88
N VAL A 104 -28.43 24.00 0.56
CA VAL A 104 -28.23 22.54 0.36
C VAL A 104 -27.31 22.28 -0.83
N HIS A 105 -27.50 22.98 -1.96
CA HIS A 105 -26.63 22.86 -3.13
C HIS A 105 -25.19 23.31 -2.82
N ALA A 106 -25.00 24.37 -2.02
CA ALA A 106 -23.68 24.81 -1.59
C ALA A 106 -22.99 23.73 -0.74
N THR A 107 -23.73 23.14 0.21
CA THR A 107 -23.22 22.06 1.05
C THR A 107 -22.90 20.79 0.26
N LEU A 108 -23.73 20.47 -0.76
CA LEU A 108 -23.45 19.36 -1.67
C LEU A 108 -22.14 19.58 -2.45
N ARG A 109 -21.89 20.81 -2.94
CA ARG A 109 -20.61 21.14 -3.58
C ARG A 109 -19.43 21.02 -2.63
N GLN A 110 -19.58 21.44 -1.37
CA GLN A 110 -18.54 21.25 -0.35
C GLN A 110 -18.23 19.75 -0.12
N LEU A 111 -19.27 18.91 -0.02
CA LEU A 111 -19.12 17.47 0.12
C LEU A 111 -18.38 16.87 -1.07
N THR A 112 -18.78 17.21 -2.30
CA THR A 112 -18.11 16.72 -3.51
C THR A 112 -16.64 17.11 -3.51
N SER A 113 -16.31 18.37 -3.21
CA SER A 113 -14.92 18.83 -3.13
C SER A 113 -14.12 18.13 -2.00
N ALA A 114 -14.75 17.83 -0.87
CA ALA A 114 -14.10 17.09 0.21
C ALA A 114 -13.81 15.65 -0.20
N LEU A 115 -14.69 14.98 -0.90
CA LEU A 115 -14.50 13.65 -1.46
C LEU A 115 -13.35 13.63 -2.47
N GLU A 116 -13.34 14.56 -3.42
CA GLU A 116 -12.30 14.67 -4.46
C GLU A 116 -10.90 14.91 -3.85
N ARG A 117 -10.78 15.80 -2.85
CA ARG A 117 -9.53 16.03 -2.14
C ARG A 117 -8.98 14.77 -1.46
N ASN A 118 -9.88 13.89 -1.04
CA ASN A 118 -9.53 12.59 -0.45
C ASN A 118 -9.46 11.46 -1.50
N LYS A 119 -9.33 11.82 -2.80
CA LYS A 119 -9.22 10.88 -3.92
C LYS A 119 -10.43 9.96 -4.08
N VAL A 120 -11.59 10.39 -3.60
CA VAL A 120 -12.88 9.73 -3.85
C VAL A 120 -13.52 10.42 -5.04
N ILE A 121 -13.57 9.73 -6.18
CA ILE A 121 -14.03 10.25 -7.47
C ILE A 121 -15.36 9.61 -7.82
N GLU A 122 -16.31 10.43 -8.28
CA GLU A 122 -17.63 9.97 -8.70
C GLU A 122 -17.57 9.24 -10.05
N ILE A 123 -18.24 8.08 -10.15
CA ILE A 123 -18.51 7.36 -11.39
C ILE A 123 -19.94 7.69 -11.82
N ASN A 124 -20.08 8.51 -12.84
CA ASN A 124 -21.37 8.93 -13.36
C ASN A 124 -21.31 8.99 -14.91
N PRO A 125 -21.31 7.81 -15.56
CA PRO A 125 -21.19 7.73 -17.02
C PRO A 125 -22.39 8.41 -17.69
N PRO A 126 -22.18 9.30 -18.68
CA PRO A 126 -23.26 9.85 -19.46
C PRO A 126 -23.94 8.77 -20.31
N ALA A 127 -25.20 9.02 -20.69
CA ALA A 127 -25.92 8.14 -21.61
C ALA A 127 -25.13 7.95 -22.93
N GLY A 128 -25.15 6.73 -23.46
CA GLY A 128 -24.36 6.35 -24.63
C GLY A 128 -22.93 5.87 -24.35
N THR A 129 -22.44 6.00 -23.10
CA THR A 129 -21.12 5.45 -22.70
C THR A 129 -21.17 3.92 -22.75
N LYS A 130 -20.10 3.31 -23.25
CA LYS A 130 -19.97 1.85 -23.26
C LYS A 130 -19.97 1.30 -21.83
N PHE A 131 -20.72 0.24 -21.61
CA PHE A 131 -20.74 -0.45 -20.32
C PHE A 131 -19.38 -1.04 -19.96
N ASP A 132 -18.87 -0.75 -18.75
CA ASP A 132 -17.64 -1.28 -18.22
C ASP A 132 -17.95 -2.11 -16.94
N PRO A 133 -17.79 -3.43 -16.97
CA PRO A 133 -18.07 -4.29 -15.79
C PRO A 133 -17.19 -3.99 -14.56
N HIS A 134 -16.05 -3.32 -14.73
CA HIS A 134 -15.18 -2.95 -13.62
C HIS A 134 -15.70 -1.77 -12.81
N GLN A 135 -16.44 -0.86 -13.44
CA GLN A 135 -16.93 0.37 -12.83
C GLN A 135 -18.46 0.46 -12.75
N HIS A 136 -19.17 -0.32 -13.55
CA HIS A 136 -20.62 -0.28 -13.67
C HIS A 136 -21.25 -1.63 -13.31
N GLN A 137 -22.42 -1.58 -12.71
CA GLN A 137 -23.27 -2.74 -12.48
C GLN A 137 -24.60 -2.54 -13.21
N ALA A 138 -24.84 -3.33 -14.24
CA ALA A 138 -26.11 -3.31 -14.96
C ALA A 138 -27.21 -3.97 -14.11
N ILE A 139 -28.28 -3.22 -13.85
CA ILE A 139 -29.45 -3.69 -13.08
C ILE A 139 -30.52 -4.21 -14.03
N SER A 140 -30.69 -3.55 -15.17
CA SER A 140 -31.68 -3.94 -16.18
C SER A 140 -31.25 -3.56 -17.58
N MET A 141 -31.76 -4.31 -18.55
CA MET A 141 -31.69 -3.97 -19.96
C MET A 141 -33.00 -3.33 -20.38
N VAL A 142 -32.92 -2.20 -21.07
CA VAL A 142 -34.10 -1.48 -21.55
C VAL A 142 -33.98 -1.23 -23.06
N PRO A 143 -35.09 -1.27 -23.79
CA PRO A 143 -35.10 -0.87 -25.21
C PRO A 143 -34.72 0.63 -25.28
N ALA A 144 -33.71 0.94 -26.08
CA ALA A 144 -33.26 2.31 -26.30
C ALA A 144 -32.79 2.48 -27.73
N ASP A 145 -32.88 3.72 -28.23
CA ASP A 145 -32.40 4.02 -29.58
C ASP A 145 -30.94 4.45 -29.57
N GLN A 146 -30.10 3.51 -29.06
CA GLN A 146 -28.66 3.64 -28.97
C GLN A 146 -28.00 2.28 -29.17
N GLU A 147 -26.67 2.26 -29.22
CA GLU A 147 -25.89 1.04 -29.40
C GLU A 147 -26.09 0.05 -28.23
N ALA A 148 -26.21 -1.23 -28.54
CA ALA A 148 -26.33 -2.28 -27.53
C ALA A 148 -25.15 -2.26 -26.52
N ASN A 149 -25.43 -2.62 -25.28
CA ASN A 149 -24.44 -2.60 -24.18
C ASN A 149 -23.85 -1.18 -23.88
N THR A 150 -24.60 -0.13 -24.17
CA THR A 150 -24.28 1.22 -23.72
C THR A 150 -25.16 1.61 -22.54
N VAL A 151 -24.68 2.51 -21.69
CA VAL A 151 -25.43 3.04 -20.54
C VAL A 151 -26.56 3.90 -21.04
N VAL A 152 -27.79 3.58 -20.65
CA VAL A 152 -28.99 4.40 -20.93
C VAL A 152 -29.18 5.45 -19.84
N GLY A 153 -28.99 5.07 -18.58
CA GLY A 153 -29.12 5.97 -17.46
C GLY A 153 -28.43 5.42 -16.21
N VAL A 154 -28.11 6.31 -15.30
CA VAL A 154 -27.50 5.99 -14.00
C VAL A 154 -28.58 6.07 -12.93
N LEU A 155 -28.87 4.94 -12.29
CA LEU A 155 -29.81 4.86 -11.17
C LEU A 155 -29.15 5.29 -9.86
N GLN A 156 -27.87 4.95 -9.70
CA GLN A 156 -27.08 5.33 -8.54
C GLN A 156 -25.62 5.54 -8.96
N LYS A 157 -25.08 6.69 -8.62
CA LYS A 157 -23.68 7.01 -8.90
C LYS A 157 -22.72 6.07 -8.15
N GLY A 158 -21.65 5.67 -8.82
CA GLY A 158 -20.56 4.93 -8.24
C GLY A 158 -19.46 5.84 -7.67
N TYR A 159 -18.49 5.24 -6.99
CA TYR A 159 -17.33 5.95 -6.46
C TYR A 159 -16.07 5.09 -6.53
N LEU A 160 -14.97 5.74 -6.89
CA LEU A 160 -13.59 5.22 -6.81
C LEU A 160 -12.90 5.85 -5.60
N ILE A 161 -11.97 5.13 -4.98
CA ILE A 161 -10.97 5.70 -4.08
C ILE A 161 -9.59 5.35 -4.62
N ALA A 162 -8.80 6.36 -4.99
CA ALA A 162 -7.57 6.15 -5.74
C ALA A 162 -7.83 5.22 -6.95
N ASP A 163 -7.28 4.00 -6.95
CA ASP A 163 -7.39 3.03 -8.05
C ASP A 163 -8.43 1.92 -7.79
N ARG A 164 -9.16 1.98 -6.66
CA ARG A 164 -10.08 0.94 -6.26
C ARG A 164 -11.52 1.41 -6.32
N VAL A 165 -12.39 0.60 -6.94
CA VAL A 165 -13.84 0.83 -6.90
C VAL A 165 -14.37 0.57 -5.49
N LEU A 166 -14.93 1.61 -4.86
CA LEU A 166 -15.65 1.51 -3.59
C LEU A 166 -17.06 0.97 -3.80
N ARG A 167 -17.71 1.49 -4.83
CA ARG A 167 -19.06 1.10 -5.23
C ARG A 167 -19.21 1.33 -6.73
N PRO A 168 -19.60 0.32 -7.52
CA PRO A 168 -19.88 0.52 -8.94
C PRO A 168 -21.12 1.42 -9.13
N ALA A 169 -21.19 2.11 -10.25
CA ALA A 169 -22.39 2.83 -10.63
C ALA A 169 -23.48 1.83 -11.04
N LEU A 170 -24.69 1.95 -10.48
CA LEU A 170 -25.85 1.16 -10.90
C LEU A 170 -26.45 1.82 -12.15
N VAL A 171 -26.46 1.08 -13.24
CA VAL A 171 -26.87 1.60 -14.53
C VAL A 171 -27.93 0.73 -15.21
N THR A 172 -28.73 1.33 -16.07
CA THR A 172 -29.51 0.62 -17.07
C THR A 172 -28.75 0.63 -18.39
N VAL A 173 -28.77 -0.47 -19.12
CA VAL A 173 -28.06 -0.64 -20.39
C VAL A 173 -29.02 -0.89 -21.54
N ALA A 174 -28.63 -0.49 -22.75
CA ALA A 174 -29.41 -0.73 -23.95
C ALA A 174 -29.44 -2.22 -24.30
N ALA A 175 -30.65 -2.76 -24.51
CA ALA A 175 -30.85 -4.11 -24.98
C ALA A 175 -30.34 -4.24 -26.45
N PRO A 176 -29.85 -5.43 -26.85
CA PRO A 176 -29.61 -5.69 -28.25
C PRO A 176 -30.92 -5.60 -29.04
N LYS A 177 -30.86 -4.98 -30.24
CA LYS A 177 -32.01 -4.90 -31.16
C LYS A 177 -32.26 -6.24 -31.79
#